data_bc5618cd2a29807b5704ebbfbed4536b
#
_entry.id   bc5618cd2a29807b5704ebbfbed4536b
#
_cell.length_a   1.000
_cell.length_b   1.000
_cell.length_c   1.000
_cell.angle_alpha   90.00
_cell.angle_beta   90.00
_cell.angle_gamma   90.00
#
_symmetry.space_group_name_H-M   'P 1'
#
loop_
_entity.id
_entity.type
_entity.pdbx_description
1 polymer ?
#
loop_
_entity_poly.entity_id
_entity_poly.type
_entity_poly.pdbx_seq_one_letter_code
_entity_poly.pdbx_strand_id
1 'polypeptide(L)'
;MKSMFKNKVAAKSDSIFSNSDSIQNYDSELWSSIENEFQRQEDHIELIASENYASKRILEAQGSVLTNKYAEGYPSKRYYGGCEFVDIAEEIAISRAKELFNADYANVQPHSGSSANAAAFLALLEPNDTILGMSLDHGGHLTHGAKVNFSGRNYKGIQYGLHPETNEIDYDQVRSLAHEHNPKLIIAGFSAYSGIVDWKKFREIADEIGAYFLVDMAHVSGLVAAGLYPSPVPYADVVTSTTHKTLRGPRSGIILARKNETIEKKLNSAVFPGSQGGPLMHVVSAKAICFKEALDPE
;
A
#
# COMPACT_ATOMS: atom_id res chain seq x y z
N MET A 1 -8.47 16.58 -45.32
CA MET A 1 -7.20 16.79 -44.60
C MET A 1 -6.89 15.55 -43.75
N LYS A 2 -6.69 14.41 -44.42
CA LYS A 2 -6.29 13.11 -43.81
C LYS A 2 -5.05 12.66 -44.58
N SER A 3 -3.86 12.84 -44.07
CA SER A 3 -2.61 12.19 -44.51
C SER A 3 -1.38 13.03 -44.14
N MET A 4 -1.04 13.04 -42.86
CA MET A 4 0.29 13.55 -42.46
C MET A 4 0.90 12.91 -41.22
N PHE A 5 0.46 11.71 -40.87
CA PHE A 5 1.18 10.87 -39.91
C PHE A 5 1.58 9.55 -40.59
N LYS A 6 2.42 9.63 -41.61
CA LYS A 6 3.17 8.46 -42.05
C LYS A 6 4.32 8.24 -41.06
N ASN A 7 4.21 7.15 -40.32
CA ASN A 7 5.22 6.56 -39.46
C ASN A 7 6.62 6.62 -40.12
N LYS A 8 7.46 7.57 -39.72
CA LYS A 8 8.88 7.33 -39.75
C LYS A 8 9.18 6.45 -38.53
N VAL A 9 9.24 5.16 -38.73
CA VAL A 9 9.97 4.29 -37.83
C VAL A 9 11.43 4.77 -37.98
N ALA A 10 11.86 5.62 -37.04
CA ALA A 10 13.27 6.00 -36.94
C ALA A 10 14.07 4.71 -36.80
N ALA A 11 15.21 4.64 -37.51
CA ALA A 11 16.14 3.53 -37.34
C ALA A 11 16.45 3.39 -35.83
N LYS A 12 16.59 2.16 -35.33
CA LYS A 12 16.84 1.88 -33.88
C LYS A 12 18.05 2.64 -33.31
N SER A 13 18.93 3.18 -34.14
CA SER A 13 20.09 4.01 -33.77
C SER A 13 19.75 5.42 -33.27
N ASP A 14 18.54 5.93 -33.51
CA ASP A 14 18.14 7.32 -33.19
C ASP A 14 17.20 7.42 -32.01
N SER A 15 16.95 6.32 -31.30
CA SER A 15 16.13 6.33 -30.06
C SER A 15 16.90 6.98 -28.92
N ILE A 16 16.24 7.85 -28.14
CA ILE A 16 16.81 8.43 -26.90
C ILE A 16 17.22 7.36 -25.88
N PHE A 17 16.77 6.11 -26.05
CA PHE A 17 17.08 4.97 -25.19
C PHE A 17 18.12 4.02 -25.80
N SER A 18 18.68 4.31 -27.01
CA SER A 18 19.58 3.40 -27.75
C SER A 18 21.04 3.45 -27.31
N ASN A 19 21.46 4.49 -26.59
CA ASN A 19 22.87 4.75 -26.24
C ASN A 19 23.16 4.50 -24.75
N SER A 20 22.46 3.57 -24.11
CA SER A 20 22.76 3.23 -22.71
C SER A 20 23.75 2.07 -22.65
N ASP A 21 24.97 2.33 -22.21
CA ASP A 21 25.80 1.29 -21.63
C ASP A 21 25.06 0.63 -20.46
N SER A 22 25.31 -0.65 -20.23
CA SER A 22 24.80 -1.31 -19.03
C SER A 22 25.40 -0.65 -17.79
N ILE A 23 24.71 -0.74 -16.65
CA ILE A 23 25.22 -0.26 -15.35
C ILE A 23 26.62 -0.86 -15.11
N GLN A 24 26.81 -2.13 -15.44
CA GLN A 24 28.09 -2.85 -15.30
C GLN A 24 29.25 -2.16 -16.02
N ASN A 25 29.00 -1.65 -17.22
CA ASN A 25 30.04 -0.98 -18.02
C ASN A 25 30.24 0.48 -17.63
N TYR A 26 29.16 1.14 -17.14
CA TYR A 26 29.15 2.56 -16.81
C TYR A 26 29.64 2.83 -15.38
N ASP A 27 29.20 2.02 -14.42
CA ASP A 27 29.51 2.14 -12.99
C ASP A 27 29.72 0.75 -12.38
N SER A 28 30.93 0.27 -12.47
CA SER A 28 31.30 -1.07 -11.99
C SER A 28 31.26 -1.19 -10.46
N GLU A 29 31.41 -0.08 -9.71
CA GLU A 29 31.34 -0.07 -8.25
C GLU A 29 29.88 -0.30 -7.81
N LEU A 30 28.94 0.45 -8.38
CA LEU A 30 27.53 0.26 -8.12
C LEU A 30 27.04 -1.12 -8.58
N TRP A 31 27.50 -1.56 -9.77
CA TRP A 31 27.17 -2.89 -10.28
C TRP A 31 27.60 -4.01 -9.34
N SER A 32 28.82 -3.93 -8.79
CA SER A 32 29.30 -4.91 -7.81
C SER A 32 28.42 -4.97 -6.56
N SER A 33 27.89 -3.83 -6.10
CA SER A 33 26.95 -3.80 -4.99
C SER A 33 25.64 -4.52 -5.31
N ILE A 34 25.09 -4.30 -6.52
CA ILE A 34 23.86 -4.97 -6.98
C ILE A 34 24.06 -6.47 -7.12
N GLU A 35 25.19 -6.89 -7.71
CA GLU A 35 25.53 -8.30 -7.92
C GLU A 35 25.77 -9.03 -6.60
N ASN A 36 26.45 -8.39 -5.64
CA ASN A 36 26.65 -8.95 -4.29
C ASN A 36 25.33 -9.09 -3.54
N GLU A 37 24.41 -8.12 -3.67
CA GLU A 37 23.08 -8.22 -3.06
C GLU A 37 22.24 -9.32 -3.72
N PHE A 38 22.31 -9.47 -5.05
CA PHE A 38 21.70 -10.59 -5.75
C PHE A 38 22.21 -11.93 -5.19
N GLN A 39 23.54 -12.09 -5.08
CA GLN A 39 24.15 -13.30 -4.54
C GLN A 39 23.75 -13.55 -3.07
N ARG A 40 23.70 -12.48 -2.26
CA ARG A 40 23.21 -12.56 -0.87
C ARG A 40 21.80 -13.12 -0.80
N GLN A 41 20.90 -12.65 -1.66
CA GLN A 41 19.51 -13.12 -1.69
C GLN A 41 19.40 -14.59 -2.13
N GLU A 42 20.28 -15.06 -3.02
CA GLU A 42 20.32 -16.47 -3.44
C GLU A 42 20.87 -17.39 -2.34
N ASP A 43 21.88 -16.93 -1.59
CA ASP A 43 22.64 -17.77 -0.65
C ASP A 43 22.07 -17.80 0.76
N HIS A 44 21.19 -16.85 1.13
CA HIS A 44 20.73 -16.68 2.50
C HIS A 44 19.24 -16.94 2.66
N ILE A 45 18.87 -17.52 3.79
CA ILE A 45 17.48 -17.66 4.20
C ILE A 45 17.02 -16.35 4.83
N GLU A 46 16.01 -15.71 4.23
CA GLU A 46 15.43 -14.48 4.74
C GLU A 46 14.42 -14.78 5.86
N LEU A 47 14.64 -14.20 7.04
CA LEU A 47 13.78 -14.35 8.22
C LEU A 47 13.11 -13.04 8.64
N ILE A 48 13.30 -11.95 7.90
CA ILE A 48 12.62 -10.68 8.14
C ILE A 48 11.20 -10.78 7.56
N ALA A 49 10.18 -10.80 8.43
CA ALA A 49 8.78 -11.02 8.04
C ALA A 49 8.23 -10.00 7.03
N SER A 50 8.87 -8.83 6.89
CA SER A 50 8.49 -7.78 5.94
C SER A 50 9.25 -7.84 4.60
N GLU A 51 10.11 -8.83 4.39
CA GLU A 51 10.83 -9.03 3.13
C GLU A 51 10.21 -10.17 2.30
N ASN A 52 10.34 -10.04 0.97
CA ASN A 52 9.95 -11.05 -0.01
C ASN A 52 10.67 -10.76 -1.35
N TYR A 53 10.64 -11.71 -2.26
CA TYR A 53 11.34 -11.62 -3.52
C TYR A 53 10.35 -11.33 -4.66
N ALA A 54 10.45 -10.12 -5.24
CA ALA A 54 9.66 -9.73 -6.40
C ALA A 54 10.04 -10.55 -7.64
N SER A 55 9.06 -10.90 -8.48
CA SER A 55 9.31 -11.61 -9.73
C SER A 55 10.10 -10.74 -10.73
N LYS A 56 10.78 -11.39 -11.67
CA LYS A 56 11.48 -10.70 -12.77
C LYS A 56 10.55 -9.76 -13.54
N ARG A 57 9.29 -10.13 -13.76
CA ARG A 57 8.30 -9.28 -14.43
C ARG A 57 8.00 -7.99 -13.66
N ILE A 58 7.98 -8.06 -12.33
CA ILE A 58 7.83 -6.88 -11.47
C ILE A 58 9.04 -5.98 -11.57
N LEU A 59 10.26 -6.53 -11.56
CA LEU A 59 11.49 -5.78 -11.72
C LEU A 59 11.58 -5.11 -13.12
N GLU A 60 11.18 -5.80 -14.17
CA GLU A 60 11.08 -5.25 -15.53
C GLU A 60 10.11 -4.06 -15.62
N ALA A 61 8.94 -4.18 -14.99
CA ALA A 61 7.95 -3.08 -14.93
C ALA A 61 8.50 -1.87 -14.18
N GLN A 62 9.22 -2.06 -13.06
CA GLN A 62 9.87 -0.98 -12.31
C GLN A 62 11.00 -0.31 -13.10
N GLY A 63 11.76 -1.04 -13.90
CA GLY A 63 12.81 -0.52 -14.76
C GLY A 63 12.30 0.04 -16.11
N SER A 64 11.00 0.17 -16.30
CA SER A 64 10.42 0.62 -17.57
C SER A 64 10.48 2.14 -17.76
N VAL A 65 10.25 2.59 -19.00
CA VAL A 65 10.20 4.02 -19.38
C VAL A 65 9.07 4.79 -18.69
N LEU A 66 8.15 4.11 -18.02
CA LEU A 66 7.08 4.76 -17.26
C LEU A 66 7.61 5.58 -16.08
N THR A 67 8.86 5.35 -15.65
CA THR A 67 9.56 6.19 -14.66
C THR A 67 9.69 7.65 -15.09
N ASN A 68 9.69 7.91 -16.41
CA ASN A 68 9.86 9.25 -16.95
C ASN A 68 8.55 10.08 -16.95
N LYS A 69 7.39 9.43 -16.71
CA LYS A 69 6.11 10.10 -16.88
C LYS A 69 5.60 10.73 -15.59
N TYR A 70 5.38 12.03 -15.63
CA TYR A 70 4.73 12.79 -14.56
C TYR A 70 3.21 12.76 -14.77
N ALA A 71 2.44 12.20 -13.81
CA ALA A 71 1.02 11.90 -13.98
C ALA A 71 0.17 12.34 -12.77
N GLU A 72 0.35 13.59 -12.32
CA GLU A 72 -0.50 14.18 -11.25
C GLU A 72 -1.97 14.12 -11.61
N GLY A 73 -2.80 13.84 -10.61
CA GLY A 73 -4.23 13.59 -10.77
C GLY A 73 -4.54 12.09 -10.83
N TYR A 74 -5.64 11.75 -11.48
CA TYR A 74 -6.16 10.39 -11.60
C TYR A 74 -6.47 10.04 -13.07
N PRO A 75 -6.65 8.78 -13.44
CA PRO A 75 -7.02 8.41 -14.81
C PRO A 75 -8.14 9.28 -15.37
N SER A 76 -7.98 9.75 -16.59
CA SER A 76 -8.88 10.67 -17.31
C SER A 76 -9.03 12.07 -16.67
N LYS A 77 -8.34 12.36 -15.56
CA LYS A 77 -8.36 13.64 -14.83
C LYS A 77 -6.95 14.05 -14.42
N ARG A 78 -6.01 14.06 -15.37
CA ARG A 78 -4.63 14.46 -15.14
C ARG A 78 -4.42 15.95 -15.31
N TYR A 79 -3.42 16.45 -14.63
CA TYR A 79 -3.00 17.86 -14.75
C TYR A 79 -2.09 18.10 -15.97
N TYR A 80 -1.49 17.04 -16.53
CA TYR A 80 -0.59 17.10 -17.66
C TYR A 80 -1.03 16.21 -18.80
N GLY A 81 -0.64 16.58 -20.05
CA GLY A 81 -0.89 15.77 -21.25
C GLY A 81 0.03 14.55 -21.37
N GLY A 82 -0.28 13.68 -22.33
CA GLY A 82 0.50 12.47 -22.63
C GLY A 82 0.35 11.36 -21.58
N CYS A 83 -0.79 11.29 -20.92
CA CYS A 83 -1.09 10.30 -19.87
C CYS A 83 -1.93 9.12 -20.35
N GLU A 84 -2.27 9.06 -21.64
CA GLU A 84 -3.16 8.03 -22.21
C GLU A 84 -2.71 6.59 -21.93
N PHE A 85 -1.40 6.34 -21.89
CA PHE A 85 -0.86 4.99 -21.65
C PHE A 85 -0.67 4.69 -20.16
N VAL A 86 -0.30 5.69 -19.37
CA VAL A 86 -0.19 5.51 -17.91
C VAL A 86 -1.57 5.41 -17.25
N ASP A 87 -2.60 6.04 -17.82
CA ASP A 87 -3.97 5.86 -17.39
C ASP A 87 -4.41 4.39 -17.50
N ILE A 88 -4.10 3.74 -18.63
CA ILE A 88 -4.36 2.31 -18.84
C ILE A 88 -3.65 1.46 -17.76
N ALA A 89 -2.39 1.76 -17.49
CA ALA A 89 -1.61 1.02 -16.47
C ALA A 89 -2.22 1.16 -15.07
N GLU A 90 -2.66 2.37 -14.70
CA GLU A 90 -3.28 2.63 -13.40
C GLU A 90 -4.68 2.01 -13.30
N GLU A 91 -5.50 2.10 -14.34
CA GLU A 91 -6.82 1.47 -14.39
C GLU A 91 -6.73 -0.06 -14.27
N ILE A 92 -5.75 -0.69 -14.91
CA ILE A 92 -5.47 -2.13 -14.76
C ILE A 92 -5.09 -2.45 -13.32
N ALA A 93 -4.22 -1.67 -12.68
CA ALA A 93 -3.83 -1.88 -11.29
C ALA A 93 -5.02 -1.73 -10.34
N ILE A 94 -5.85 -0.70 -10.51
CA ILE A 94 -7.07 -0.47 -9.72
C ILE A 94 -8.06 -1.64 -9.89
N SER A 95 -8.34 -2.04 -11.13
CA SER A 95 -9.27 -3.14 -11.42
C SER A 95 -8.83 -4.45 -10.76
N ARG A 96 -7.56 -4.80 -10.92
CA ARG A 96 -7.00 -6.03 -10.33
C ARG A 96 -6.95 -5.99 -8.81
N ALA A 97 -6.64 -4.84 -8.20
CA ALA A 97 -6.68 -4.70 -6.74
C ALA A 97 -8.10 -4.89 -6.20
N LYS A 98 -9.10 -4.32 -6.86
CA LYS A 98 -10.52 -4.50 -6.51
C LYS A 98 -10.95 -5.96 -6.63
N GLU A 99 -10.59 -6.63 -7.70
CA GLU A 99 -10.88 -8.05 -7.94
C GLU A 99 -10.21 -8.93 -6.88
N LEU A 100 -8.90 -8.75 -6.66
CA LEU A 100 -8.08 -9.56 -5.74
C LEU A 100 -8.61 -9.54 -4.30
N PHE A 101 -9.04 -8.37 -3.82
CA PHE A 101 -9.48 -8.18 -2.45
C PHE A 101 -11.00 -8.08 -2.28
N ASN A 102 -11.77 -8.25 -3.37
CA ASN A 102 -13.22 -8.03 -3.40
C ASN A 102 -13.62 -6.70 -2.78
N ALA A 103 -12.96 -5.61 -3.22
CA ALA A 103 -13.18 -4.25 -2.78
C ALA A 103 -13.92 -3.42 -3.83
N ASP A 104 -14.73 -2.46 -3.40
CA ASP A 104 -15.44 -1.56 -4.32
C ASP A 104 -14.56 -0.39 -4.78
N TYR A 105 -13.60 0.00 -3.94
CA TYR A 105 -12.67 1.09 -4.17
C TYR A 105 -11.23 0.64 -3.96
N ALA A 106 -10.33 1.13 -4.83
CA ALA A 106 -8.89 0.98 -4.68
C ALA A 106 -8.17 2.26 -5.11
N ASN A 107 -7.19 2.71 -4.32
CA ASN A 107 -6.22 3.73 -4.71
C ASN A 107 -4.83 3.09 -4.70
N VAL A 108 -4.18 3.09 -5.87
CA VAL A 108 -2.89 2.43 -6.08
C VAL A 108 -1.71 3.42 -6.12
N GLN A 109 -1.96 4.70 -5.82
CA GLN A 109 -0.93 5.74 -5.86
C GLN A 109 -0.07 5.87 -4.58
N PRO A 110 -0.46 5.42 -3.36
CA PRO A 110 0.40 5.55 -2.20
C PRO A 110 1.80 4.97 -2.43
N HIS A 111 2.84 5.76 -2.08
CA HIS A 111 4.24 5.40 -2.29
C HIS A 111 4.73 4.30 -1.34
N SER A 112 4.06 4.15 -0.19
CA SER A 112 4.38 3.15 0.83
C SER A 112 3.15 2.85 1.70
N GLY A 113 3.23 1.83 2.57
CA GLY A 113 2.20 1.59 3.58
C GLY A 113 2.06 2.78 4.55
N SER A 114 3.17 3.40 4.93
CA SER A 114 3.13 4.58 5.81
C SER A 114 2.44 5.78 5.15
N SER A 115 2.65 6.02 3.85
CA SER A 115 1.92 7.08 3.13
C SER A 115 0.45 6.72 2.90
N ALA A 116 0.11 5.44 2.74
CA ALA A 116 -1.28 4.98 2.69
C ALA A 116 -2.00 5.26 4.02
N ASN A 117 -1.37 4.93 5.16
CA ASN A 117 -1.90 5.23 6.49
C ASN A 117 -2.01 6.75 6.73
N ALA A 118 -1.00 7.53 6.33
CA ALA A 118 -1.03 8.99 6.46
C ALA A 118 -2.18 9.61 5.65
N ALA A 119 -2.40 9.16 4.42
CA ALA A 119 -3.51 9.60 3.59
C ALA A 119 -4.87 9.20 4.18
N ALA A 120 -5.00 7.98 4.73
CA ALA A 120 -6.22 7.54 5.41
C ALA A 120 -6.51 8.43 6.64
N PHE A 121 -5.49 8.76 7.44
CA PHE A 121 -5.64 9.65 8.60
C PHE A 121 -6.05 11.05 8.17
N LEU A 122 -5.39 11.61 7.16
CA LEU A 122 -5.73 12.93 6.62
C LEU A 122 -7.16 12.99 6.05
N ALA A 123 -7.67 11.87 5.53
CA ALA A 123 -9.03 11.77 5.01
C ALA A 123 -10.11 11.69 6.11
N LEU A 124 -9.78 11.09 7.26
CA LEU A 124 -10.77 10.70 8.27
C LEU A 124 -10.68 11.53 9.57
N LEU A 125 -9.56 12.19 9.83
CA LEU A 125 -9.23 12.80 11.12
C LEU A 125 -8.86 14.28 10.99
N GLU A 126 -9.03 14.99 12.08
CA GLU A 126 -8.46 16.32 12.30
C GLU A 126 -7.22 16.23 13.21
N PRO A 127 -6.28 17.18 13.15
CA PRO A 127 -5.14 17.20 14.04
C PRO A 127 -5.56 17.15 15.53
N ASN A 128 -4.84 16.37 16.32
CA ASN A 128 -5.10 16.06 17.73
C ASN A 128 -6.31 15.16 18.00
N ASP A 129 -6.99 14.63 17.00
CA ASP A 129 -7.97 13.57 17.24
C ASP A 129 -7.33 12.39 17.97
N THR A 130 -8.12 11.69 18.79
CA THR A 130 -7.67 10.48 19.47
C THR A 130 -7.78 9.29 18.53
N ILE A 131 -6.73 8.47 18.51
CA ILE A 131 -6.66 7.20 17.76
C ILE A 131 -6.32 6.07 18.73
N LEU A 132 -6.87 4.88 18.49
CA LEU A 132 -6.61 3.68 19.27
C LEU A 132 -5.96 2.63 18.37
N GLY A 133 -4.73 2.20 18.66
CA GLY A 133 -3.97 1.24 17.88
C GLY A 133 -3.19 0.24 18.73
N MET A 134 -2.68 -0.83 18.11
CA MET A 134 -1.87 -1.82 18.81
C MET A 134 -0.50 -1.23 19.21
N SER A 135 -0.08 -1.51 20.44
CA SER A 135 1.24 -1.15 20.96
C SER A 135 2.37 -1.79 20.15
N LEU A 136 3.48 -1.06 19.98
CA LEU A 136 4.71 -1.61 19.36
C LEU A 136 5.23 -2.83 20.10
N ASP A 137 5.21 -2.81 21.43
CA ASP A 137 5.70 -3.90 22.29
C ASP A 137 4.88 -5.19 22.12
N HIS A 138 3.66 -5.06 21.59
CA HIS A 138 2.75 -6.18 21.34
C HIS A 138 2.59 -6.49 19.84
N GLY A 139 3.45 -5.95 18.99
CA GLY A 139 3.49 -6.25 17.57
C GLY A 139 2.80 -5.23 16.66
N GLY A 140 2.39 -4.07 17.16
CA GLY A 140 1.84 -2.99 16.36
C GLY A 140 2.87 -2.38 15.38
N HIS A 141 2.40 -1.47 14.53
CA HIS A 141 3.27 -0.74 13.61
C HIS A 141 3.49 0.71 14.09
N LEU A 142 4.62 1.31 13.69
CA LEU A 142 4.95 2.71 14.01
C LEU A 142 3.80 3.68 13.69
N THR A 143 3.13 3.49 12.55
CA THR A 143 2.04 4.35 12.10
C THR A 143 0.71 4.12 12.83
N HIS A 144 0.66 3.25 13.85
CA HIS A 144 -0.53 3.00 14.66
C HIS A 144 -0.55 3.83 15.96
N GLY A 145 0.03 5.04 15.95
CA GLY A 145 -0.01 5.96 17.08
C GLY A 145 1.26 5.97 17.94
N ALA A 146 2.37 5.38 17.46
CA ALA A 146 3.64 5.42 18.21
C ALA A 146 4.17 6.85 18.32
N LYS A 147 4.55 7.27 19.53
CA LYS A 147 4.96 8.66 19.87
C LYS A 147 6.10 9.22 19.00
N VAL A 148 6.98 8.36 18.51
CA VAL A 148 8.12 8.75 17.66
C VAL A 148 7.74 8.97 16.20
N ASN A 149 6.56 8.48 15.78
CA ASN A 149 6.05 8.53 14.41
C ASN A 149 5.10 9.73 14.20
N PHE A 150 4.86 10.12 12.93
CA PHE A 150 3.91 11.17 12.60
C PHE A 150 2.54 10.93 13.23
N SER A 151 2.09 9.67 13.31
CA SER A 151 0.80 9.28 13.85
C SER A 151 0.65 9.64 15.34
N GLY A 152 1.71 9.44 16.14
CA GLY A 152 1.69 9.82 17.56
C GLY A 152 2.12 11.28 17.82
N ARG A 153 2.63 11.99 16.81
CA ARG A 153 2.97 13.43 16.90
C ARG A 153 1.82 14.34 16.54
N ASN A 154 0.98 13.92 15.58
CA ASN A 154 -0.14 14.72 15.10
C ASN A 154 -1.48 14.32 15.74
N TYR A 155 -1.56 13.15 16.34
CA TYR A 155 -2.77 12.57 16.94
C TYR A 155 -2.49 12.08 18.36
N LYS A 156 -3.53 11.94 19.17
CA LYS A 156 -3.44 11.38 20.52
C LYS A 156 -3.52 9.85 20.44
N GLY A 157 -2.35 9.20 20.38
CA GLY A 157 -2.26 7.73 20.29
C GLY A 157 -2.53 7.06 21.64
N ILE A 158 -3.63 6.32 21.74
CA ILE A 158 -3.92 5.35 22.80
C ILE A 158 -3.57 3.97 22.28
N GLN A 159 -3.04 3.11 23.14
CA GLN A 159 -2.52 1.82 22.71
C GLN A 159 -3.17 0.68 23.46
N TYR A 160 -3.64 -0.34 22.71
CA TYR A 160 -4.09 -1.61 23.27
C TYR A 160 -3.00 -2.68 23.13
N GLY A 161 -3.15 -3.77 23.87
CA GLY A 161 -2.17 -4.84 23.89
C GLY A 161 -2.78 -6.22 23.73
N LEU A 162 -1.96 -7.21 24.11
CA LEU A 162 -2.33 -8.62 24.16
C LEU A 162 -2.69 -9.00 25.60
N HIS A 163 -3.58 -9.97 25.73
CA HIS A 163 -3.88 -10.58 27.02
C HIS A 163 -2.65 -11.31 27.57
N PRO A 164 -2.23 -11.06 28.80
CA PRO A 164 -0.94 -11.53 29.32
C PRO A 164 -0.80 -13.05 29.43
N GLU A 165 -1.92 -13.77 29.55
CA GLU A 165 -1.92 -15.23 29.69
C GLU A 165 -2.05 -15.93 28.33
N THR A 166 -2.88 -15.41 27.41
CA THR A 166 -3.15 -16.07 26.12
C THR A 166 -2.29 -15.58 24.98
N ASN A 167 -1.66 -14.40 25.10
CA ASN A 167 -0.97 -13.67 24.04
C ASN A 167 -1.86 -13.38 22.82
N GLU A 168 -3.17 -13.40 22.98
CA GLU A 168 -4.14 -12.97 21.99
C GLU A 168 -4.52 -11.50 22.19
N ILE A 169 -5.06 -10.84 21.16
CA ILE A 169 -5.58 -9.47 21.29
C ILE A 169 -6.62 -9.41 22.39
N ASP A 170 -6.42 -8.52 23.38
CA ASP A 170 -7.34 -8.28 24.46
C ASP A 170 -8.49 -7.38 23.99
N TYR A 171 -9.55 -7.99 23.44
CA TYR A 171 -10.71 -7.25 22.94
C TYR A 171 -11.50 -6.55 24.04
N ASP A 172 -11.46 -7.03 25.29
CA ASP A 172 -12.10 -6.36 26.41
C ASP A 172 -11.33 -5.09 26.80
N GLN A 173 -9.99 -5.14 26.75
CA GLN A 173 -9.16 -3.95 26.87
C GLN A 173 -9.43 -2.96 25.73
N VAL A 174 -9.52 -3.43 24.47
CA VAL A 174 -9.83 -2.57 23.32
C VAL A 174 -11.16 -1.84 23.55
N ARG A 175 -12.21 -2.55 23.96
CA ARG A 175 -13.54 -1.97 24.24
C ARG A 175 -13.48 -0.97 25.39
N SER A 176 -12.82 -1.32 26.49
CA SER A 176 -12.67 -0.44 27.65
C SER A 176 -11.96 0.87 27.28
N LEU A 177 -10.83 0.80 26.57
CA LEU A 177 -10.08 1.98 26.10
C LEU A 177 -10.89 2.80 25.08
N ALA A 178 -11.68 2.14 24.23
CA ALA A 178 -12.53 2.81 23.26
C ALA A 178 -13.61 3.66 23.96
N HIS A 179 -14.28 3.12 24.98
CA HIS A 179 -15.27 3.86 25.76
C HIS A 179 -14.64 4.95 26.64
N GLU A 180 -13.48 4.69 27.23
CA GLU A 180 -12.78 5.66 28.09
C GLU A 180 -12.28 6.87 27.31
N HIS A 181 -11.67 6.64 26.14
CA HIS A 181 -10.96 7.69 25.38
C HIS A 181 -11.73 8.21 24.18
N ASN A 182 -12.82 7.55 23.77
CA ASN A 182 -13.69 7.91 22.65
C ASN A 182 -12.89 8.28 21.37
N PRO A 183 -12.01 7.38 20.87
CA PRO A 183 -11.18 7.66 19.69
C PRO A 183 -12.06 7.89 18.46
N LYS A 184 -11.57 8.75 17.54
CA LYS A 184 -12.20 8.95 16.23
C LYS A 184 -11.88 7.84 15.27
N LEU A 185 -10.76 7.13 15.49
CA LEU A 185 -10.27 6.04 14.65
C LEU A 185 -9.77 4.89 15.53
N ILE A 186 -10.28 3.69 15.28
CA ILE A 186 -9.68 2.44 15.77
C ILE A 186 -8.86 1.83 14.62
N ILE A 187 -7.61 1.45 14.92
CA ILE A 187 -6.69 0.86 13.97
C ILE A 187 -6.41 -0.57 14.42
N ALA A 188 -6.74 -1.54 13.57
CA ALA A 188 -6.30 -2.92 13.72
C ALA A 188 -5.28 -3.27 12.64
N GLY A 189 -4.43 -4.25 12.94
CA GLY A 189 -3.31 -4.64 12.10
C GLY A 189 -2.02 -4.68 12.92
N PHE A 190 -1.00 -5.28 12.35
CA PHE A 190 0.22 -5.60 13.10
C PHE A 190 1.43 -5.74 12.17
N SER A 191 2.61 -5.72 12.78
CA SER A 191 3.89 -6.08 12.16
C SER A 191 4.41 -7.42 12.66
N ALA A 192 4.12 -7.79 13.90
CA ALA A 192 4.71 -8.94 14.56
C ALA A 192 3.70 -9.67 15.49
N TYR A 193 2.52 -9.94 15.00
CA TYR A 193 1.51 -10.75 15.67
C TYR A 193 1.15 -11.96 14.81
N SER A 194 1.21 -13.17 15.37
CA SER A 194 1.01 -14.43 14.63
C SER A 194 -0.41 -14.97 14.69
N GLY A 195 -1.29 -14.38 15.52
CA GLY A 195 -2.68 -14.83 15.66
C GLY A 195 -3.60 -14.33 14.56
N ILE A 196 -4.79 -14.90 14.52
CA ILE A 196 -5.86 -14.45 13.63
C ILE A 196 -6.64 -13.33 14.32
N VAL A 197 -6.83 -12.22 13.60
CA VAL A 197 -7.60 -11.06 14.10
C VAL A 197 -9.08 -11.25 13.78
N ASP A 198 -9.92 -11.05 14.78
CA ASP A 198 -11.38 -10.96 14.60
C ASP A 198 -11.78 -9.52 14.24
N TRP A 199 -11.84 -9.26 12.93
CA TRP A 199 -12.21 -7.94 12.39
C TRP A 199 -13.64 -7.53 12.80
N LYS A 200 -14.52 -8.51 12.99
CA LYS A 200 -15.92 -8.25 13.37
C LYS A 200 -15.99 -7.66 14.76
N LYS A 201 -15.22 -8.17 15.73
CA LYS A 201 -15.17 -7.61 17.08
C LYS A 201 -14.68 -6.16 17.09
N PHE A 202 -13.65 -5.84 16.28
CA PHE A 202 -13.21 -4.45 16.14
C PHE A 202 -14.29 -3.57 15.54
N ARG A 203 -15.01 -4.04 14.51
CA ARG A 203 -16.13 -3.30 13.91
C ARG A 203 -17.22 -3.02 14.93
N GLU A 204 -17.63 -4.02 15.72
CA GLU A 204 -18.62 -3.88 16.78
C GLU A 204 -18.20 -2.80 17.79
N ILE A 205 -16.95 -2.84 18.27
CA ILE A 205 -16.42 -1.84 19.20
C ILE A 205 -16.41 -0.43 18.57
N ALA A 206 -16.02 -0.31 17.31
CA ALA A 206 -16.00 0.97 16.62
C ALA A 206 -17.43 1.53 16.44
N ASP A 207 -18.41 0.68 16.15
CA ASP A 207 -19.82 1.07 16.05
C ASP A 207 -20.40 1.54 17.38
N GLU A 208 -20.03 0.91 18.51
CA GLU A 208 -20.47 1.30 19.86
C GLU A 208 -20.17 2.77 20.18
N ILE A 209 -19.06 3.32 19.65
CA ILE A 209 -18.60 4.68 19.92
C ILE A 209 -18.68 5.62 18.71
N GLY A 210 -19.14 5.13 17.56
CA GLY A 210 -19.22 5.90 16.32
C GLY A 210 -17.86 6.28 15.72
N ALA A 211 -16.82 5.45 15.93
CA ALA A 211 -15.48 5.64 15.38
C ALA A 211 -15.35 5.05 13.98
N TYR A 212 -14.43 5.61 13.18
CA TYR A 212 -13.95 4.93 11.99
C TYR A 212 -13.12 3.70 12.36
N PHE A 213 -13.16 2.69 11.49
CA PHE A 213 -12.36 1.48 11.62
C PHE A 213 -11.42 1.34 10.43
N LEU A 214 -10.12 1.43 10.67
CA LEU A 214 -9.05 1.21 9.70
C LEU A 214 -8.33 -0.10 10.00
N VAL A 215 -8.10 -0.89 8.95
CA VAL A 215 -7.26 -2.08 9.05
C VAL A 215 -6.03 -1.92 8.18
N ASP A 216 -4.87 -2.03 8.80
CA ASP A 216 -3.58 -2.20 8.11
C ASP A 216 -3.27 -3.70 7.99
N MET A 217 -3.56 -4.28 6.82
CA MET A 217 -3.35 -5.71 6.56
C MET A 217 -1.99 -6.01 5.91
N ALA A 218 -1.03 -5.09 5.97
CA ALA A 218 0.22 -5.17 5.20
C ALA A 218 0.95 -6.51 5.36
N HIS A 219 1.03 -7.05 6.57
CA HIS A 219 1.76 -8.32 6.82
C HIS A 219 1.01 -9.56 6.36
N VAL A 220 -0.31 -9.51 6.24
CA VAL A 220 -1.14 -10.66 5.88
C VAL A 220 -1.84 -10.53 4.53
N SER A 221 -1.60 -9.45 3.78
CA SER A 221 -2.32 -9.16 2.54
C SER A 221 -2.20 -10.27 1.48
N GLY A 222 -1.06 -10.95 1.37
CA GLY A 222 -0.92 -12.10 0.50
C GLY A 222 -1.74 -13.32 0.97
N LEU A 223 -1.83 -13.53 2.27
CA LEU A 223 -2.67 -14.58 2.86
C LEU A 223 -4.16 -14.27 2.71
N VAL A 224 -4.54 -12.99 2.84
CA VAL A 224 -5.92 -12.54 2.56
C VAL A 224 -6.26 -12.76 1.10
N ALA A 225 -5.37 -12.40 0.17
CA ALA A 225 -5.56 -12.63 -1.26
C ALA A 225 -5.72 -14.11 -1.61
N ALA A 226 -4.98 -14.99 -0.92
CA ALA A 226 -5.06 -16.45 -1.09
C ALA A 226 -6.24 -17.09 -0.33
N GLY A 227 -7.07 -16.34 0.40
CA GLY A 227 -8.16 -16.88 1.22
C GLY A 227 -7.71 -17.64 2.46
N LEU A 228 -6.44 -17.54 2.86
CA LEU A 228 -5.85 -18.21 4.01
C LEU A 228 -5.90 -17.38 5.32
N TYR A 229 -6.28 -16.13 5.22
CA TYR A 229 -6.51 -15.23 6.34
C TYR A 229 -7.80 -14.45 6.11
N PRO A 230 -8.61 -14.18 7.16
CA PRO A 230 -9.87 -13.49 7.00
C PRO A 230 -9.70 -12.08 6.40
N SER A 231 -10.52 -11.75 5.41
CA SER A 231 -10.50 -10.42 4.79
C SER A 231 -11.07 -9.35 5.72
N PRO A 232 -10.39 -8.22 5.93
CA PRO A 232 -10.91 -7.09 6.67
C PRO A 232 -11.89 -6.22 5.86
N VAL A 233 -11.90 -6.34 4.53
CA VAL A 233 -12.67 -5.46 3.63
C VAL A 233 -14.15 -5.40 3.96
N PRO A 234 -14.85 -6.50 4.34
CA PRO A 234 -16.26 -6.43 4.73
C PRO A 234 -16.56 -5.64 6.00
N TYR A 235 -15.56 -5.39 6.85
CA TYR A 235 -15.73 -4.81 8.19
C TYR A 235 -15.17 -3.40 8.33
N ALA A 236 -14.06 -3.10 7.65
CA ALA A 236 -13.37 -1.82 7.78
C ALA A 236 -13.99 -0.72 6.92
N ASP A 237 -13.91 0.52 7.39
CA ASP A 237 -14.21 1.70 6.57
C ASP A 237 -13.11 1.94 5.54
N VAL A 238 -11.85 1.71 5.95
CA VAL A 238 -10.67 1.81 5.10
C VAL A 238 -9.72 0.66 5.42
N VAL A 239 -9.17 0.05 4.38
CA VAL A 239 -8.10 -0.95 4.49
C VAL A 239 -6.86 -0.42 3.80
N THR A 240 -5.73 -0.46 4.48
CA THR A 240 -4.43 -0.13 3.91
C THR A 240 -3.56 -1.37 3.82
N SER A 241 -2.63 -1.37 2.89
CA SER A 241 -1.61 -2.42 2.79
C SER A 241 -0.35 -1.91 2.12
N THR A 242 0.73 -2.65 2.29
CA THR A 242 1.88 -2.63 1.39
C THR A 242 1.70 -3.67 0.28
N THR A 243 2.48 -3.54 -0.78
CA THR A 243 2.49 -4.52 -1.88
C THR A 243 3.70 -5.47 -1.86
N HIS A 244 4.70 -5.21 -1.01
CA HIS A 244 6.02 -5.86 -1.04
C HIS A 244 6.29 -6.89 0.06
N LYS A 245 5.31 -7.22 0.90
CA LYS A 245 5.46 -8.22 1.98
C LYS A 245 4.93 -9.57 1.51
N THR A 246 3.98 -10.17 2.21
CA THR A 246 3.38 -11.44 1.77
C THR A 246 2.75 -11.38 0.36
N LEU A 247 2.38 -10.19 -0.13
CA LEU A 247 1.86 -10.02 -1.49
C LEU A 247 2.94 -10.08 -2.58
N ARG A 248 4.24 -10.04 -2.22
CA ARG A 248 5.38 -10.26 -3.12
C ARG A 248 5.51 -9.29 -4.30
N GLY A 249 5.00 -8.09 -4.16
CA GLY A 249 5.00 -7.05 -5.20
C GLY A 249 6.14 -6.01 -5.05
N PRO A 250 6.04 -4.90 -5.78
CA PRO A 250 6.98 -3.79 -5.64
C PRO A 250 6.83 -3.11 -4.29
N ARG A 251 7.88 -2.47 -3.78
CA ARG A 251 7.82 -1.66 -2.56
C ARG A 251 6.92 -0.46 -2.76
N SER A 252 5.72 -0.53 -2.20
CA SER A 252 4.70 0.51 -2.33
C SER A 252 3.53 0.26 -1.36
N GLY A 253 2.45 1.08 -1.47
CA GLY A 253 1.22 0.96 -0.68
C GLY A 253 -0.05 0.96 -1.53
N ILE A 254 -1.15 0.53 -0.94
CA ILE A 254 -2.50 0.61 -1.51
C ILE A 254 -3.51 1.00 -0.42
N ILE A 255 -4.63 1.57 -0.85
CA ILE A 255 -5.80 1.84 -0.01
C ILE A 255 -7.00 1.19 -0.68
N LEU A 256 -7.79 0.46 0.09
CA LEU A 256 -9.01 -0.21 -0.34
C LEU A 256 -10.17 0.25 0.55
N ALA A 257 -11.39 0.22 0.01
CA ALA A 257 -12.60 0.44 0.79
C ALA A 257 -13.80 -0.27 0.17
N ARG A 258 -14.87 -0.42 0.97
CA ARG A 258 -16.20 -0.68 0.45
C ARG A 258 -16.76 0.60 -0.17
N LYS A 259 -17.82 0.46 -0.95
CA LYS A 259 -18.47 1.60 -1.60
C LYS A 259 -18.95 2.65 -0.59
N ASN A 260 -18.29 3.80 -0.61
CA ASN A 260 -18.67 4.99 0.15
C ASN A 260 -18.12 6.23 -0.56
N GLU A 261 -18.95 6.88 -1.38
CA GLU A 261 -18.52 8.01 -2.21
C GLU A 261 -17.89 9.16 -1.40
N THR A 262 -18.31 9.36 -0.15
CA THR A 262 -17.74 10.41 0.71
C THR A 262 -16.31 10.06 1.13
N ILE A 263 -16.09 8.83 1.58
CA ILE A 263 -14.78 8.34 1.99
C ILE A 263 -13.85 8.27 0.77
N GLU A 264 -14.32 7.74 -0.35
CA GLU A 264 -13.56 7.63 -1.60
C GLU A 264 -13.03 8.99 -2.09
N LYS A 265 -13.89 10.02 -2.09
CA LYS A 265 -13.49 11.39 -2.46
C LYS A 265 -12.44 11.95 -1.49
N LYS A 266 -12.62 11.75 -0.19
CA LYS A 266 -11.66 12.18 0.83
C LYS A 266 -10.32 11.47 0.69
N LEU A 267 -10.32 10.14 0.48
CA LEU A 267 -9.12 9.34 0.28
C LEU A 267 -8.34 9.78 -0.97
N ASN A 268 -9.04 9.98 -2.10
CA ASN A 268 -8.40 10.48 -3.32
C ASN A 268 -7.78 11.86 -3.09
N SER A 269 -8.50 12.79 -2.46
CA SER A 269 -7.98 14.11 -2.15
C SER A 269 -6.80 14.07 -1.16
N ALA A 270 -6.83 13.16 -0.19
CA ALA A 270 -5.78 13.02 0.80
C ALA A 270 -4.50 12.40 0.21
N VAL A 271 -4.61 11.47 -0.76
CA VAL A 271 -3.46 10.97 -1.50
C VAL A 271 -2.92 12.06 -2.40
N PHE A 272 -3.72 12.57 -3.33
CA PHE A 272 -3.33 13.65 -4.22
C PHE A 272 -4.46 14.71 -4.29
N PRO A 273 -4.15 15.97 -4.03
CA PRO A 273 -2.83 16.57 -3.74
C PRO A 273 -2.45 16.62 -2.25
N GLY A 274 -3.20 15.97 -1.36
CA GLY A 274 -3.10 16.17 0.09
C GLY A 274 -1.76 15.76 0.70
N SER A 275 -1.18 14.64 0.30
CA SER A 275 0.06 14.10 0.87
C SER A 275 1.13 13.74 -0.15
N GLN A 276 0.79 13.64 -1.43
CA GLN A 276 1.70 13.28 -2.51
C GLN A 276 1.52 14.22 -3.71
N GLY A 277 2.57 14.31 -4.57
CA GLY A 277 2.52 14.86 -5.92
C GLY A 277 2.30 13.75 -6.94
N GLY A 278 3.12 13.72 -8.03
CA GLY A 278 3.00 12.72 -9.08
C GLY A 278 3.18 11.28 -8.58
N PRO A 279 2.30 10.36 -8.98
CA PRO A 279 2.46 8.94 -8.68
C PRO A 279 3.66 8.33 -9.41
N LEU A 280 4.22 7.27 -8.85
CA LEU A 280 5.33 6.51 -9.43
C LEU A 280 4.77 5.52 -10.46
N MET A 281 4.63 5.93 -11.73
CA MET A 281 3.90 5.14 -12.73
C MET A 281 4.58 3.80 -13.06
N HIS A 282 5.91 3.72 -12.99
CA HIS A 282 6.64 2.46 -13.08
C HIS A 282 6.32 1.50 -11.92
N VAL A 283 6.10 2.02 -10.71
CA VAL A 283 5.68 1.21 -9.56
C VAL A 283 4.20 0.83 -9.66
N VAL A 284 3.33 1.74 -10.15
CA VAL A 284 1.92 1.43 -10.40
C VAL A 284 1.79 0.28 -11.41
N SER A 285 2.57 0.29 -12.50
CA SER A 285 2.58 -0.81 -13.46
C SER A 285 3.09 -2.12 -12.85
N ALA A 286 4.10 -2.05 -11.98
CA ALA A 286 4.59 -3.21 -11.24
C ALA A 286 3.54 -3.78 -10.26
N LYS A 287 2.70 -2.93 -9.63
CA LYS A 287 1.53 -3.38 -8.86
C LYS A 287 0.53 -4.11 -9.74
N ALA A 288 0.28 -3.64 -10.96
CA ALA A 288 -0.61 -4.32 -11.90
C ALA A 288 -0.15 -5.74 -12.23
N ILE A 289 1.16 -5.96 -12.34
CA ILE A 289 1.75 -7.30 -12.50
C ILE A 289 1.62 -8.11 -11.21
N CYS A 290 1.97 -7.54 -10.06
CA CYS A 290 1.84 -8.20 -8.75
C CYS A 290 0.41 -8.72 -8.51
N PHE A 291 -0.60 -7.91 -8.75
CA PHE A 291 -2.00 -8.32 -8.57
C PHE A 291 -2.42 -9.39 -9.58
N LYS A 292 -1.89 -9.36 -10.81
CA LYS A 292 -2.13 -10.42 -11.79
C LYS A 292 -1.52 -11.75 -11.34
N GLU A 293 -0.29 -11.73 -10.82
CA GLU A 293 0.36 -12.92 -10.28
C GLU A 293 -0.39 -13.48 -9.05
N ALA A 294 -0.92 -12.59 -8.20
CA ALA A 294 -1.71 -12.99 -7.03
C ALA A 294 -3.13 -13.48 -7.36
N LEU A 295 -3.67 -13.15 -8.53
CA LEU A 295 -4.95 -13.67 -9.04
C LEU A 295 -4.79 -15.03 -9.75
N ASP A 296 -3.57 -15.41 -10.09
CA ASP A 296 -3.28 -16.69 -10.72
C ASP A 296 -3.37 -17.82 -9.67
N PRO A 297 -4.15 -18.88 -9.90
CA PRO A 297 -4.27 -19.99 -8.95
C PRO A 297 -3.02 -20.87 -8.84
N GLU A 298 -2.06 -20.77 -9.77
CA GLU A 298 -0.75 -21.45 -9.74
C GLU A 298 0.32 -20.58 -9.02
#